data_75fc512356d334adbbc31b941ce91df3
#
_entry.id   75fc512356d334adbbc31b941ce91df3
#
_cell.length_a   1.000
_cell.length_b   1.000
_cell.length_c   1.000
_cell.angle_alpha   90.00
_cell.angle_beta   90.00
_cell.angle_gamma   90.00
#
_symmetry.space_group_name_H-M   'P 1'
#
loop_
_entity.id
_entity.type
_entity.pdbx_description
1 polymer ?
#
loop_
_entity_poly.entity_id
_entity_poly.type
_entity_poly.pdbx_seq_one_letter_code
_entity_poly.pdbx_strand_id
1 'polypeptide(L)'
;MEESKTSVQGRVIRDLIARFASDNLIGRKLKTGELRKKMVEPAWKCPDCFLMQKIKMPQFEMELLTSMQNPREDKVVLQLHGGGYIGKMRNAYRTFAGLYSEVGRGISVLTIDYRVAPEHPFPAALEDTVEAYEWLLSCGFKPEQIIVAGDSAGGGLALALCMYLKDHGKALPCGLIAMSPWTDLTASGESYDTNYERDPLFGNTRDSLIYNKDYVGDADETNPYISPLFGDFTGFPPMLIQVGSYEMLLSDSTSVAEKAKKQGVKVRLSIYEGMFHVFQMAMLMMPESKRAWAEVGKFI
;
A
#
# COMPACT_ATOMS: atom_id res chain seq x y z
N MET A 1 -24.60 -9.38 -9.27
CA MET A 1 -24.18 -8.77 -7.99
C MET A 1 -24.78 -7.39 -7.98
N GLU A 2 -25.63 -7.06 -7.00
CA GLU A 2 -26.15 -5.69 -6.85
C GLU A 2 -24.98 -4.74 -6.69
N GLU A 3 -24.88 -3.74 -7.57
CA GLU A 3 -23.99 -2.59 -7.40
C GLU A 3 -24.34 -1.94 -6.06
N SER A 4 -23.52 -2.13 -5.05
CA SER A 4 -23.75 -1.53 -3.74
C SER A 4 -23.53 -0.03 -3.88
N LYS A 5 -24.61 0.73 -3.89
CA LYS A 5 -24.55 2.21 -3.94
C LYS A 5 -23.65 2.71 -2.80
N THR A 6 -22.80 3.70 -3.12
CA THR A 6 -21.95 4.38 -2.13
C THR A 6 -22.77 4.83 -0.92
N SER A 7 -22.31 4.50 0.29
CA SER A 7 -22.98 4.90 1.53
C SER A 7 -23.00 6.42 1.72
N VAL A 8 -23.88 6.90 2.58
CA VAL A 8 -23.92 8.34 2.94
C VAL A 8 -22.59 8.74 3.58
N GLN A 9 -22.07 7.92 4.49
CA GLN A 9 -20.78 8.13 5.17
C GLN A 9 -19.62 8.19 4.16
N GLY A 10 -19.58 7.26 3.19
CA GLY A 10 -18.56 7.24 2.14
C GLY A 10 -18.58 8.52 1.30
N ARG A 11 -19.77 9.00 0.91
CA ARG A 11 -19.91 10.26 0.18
C ARG A 11 -19.43 11.47 0.99
N VAL A 12 -19.85 11.58 2.24
CA VAL A 12 -19.45 12.68 3.13
C VAL A 12 -17.92 12.72 3.31
N ILE A 13 -17.29 11.58 3.60
CA ILE A 13 -15.84 11.52 3.77
C ILE A 13 -15.12 11.86 2.48
N ARG A 14 -15.56 11.33 1.34
CA ARG A 14 -15.02 11.69 0.03
C ARG A 14 -15.09 13.20 -0.25
N ASP A 15 -16.24 13.81 -0.01
CA ASP A 15 -16.45 15.23 -0.26
C ASP A 15 -15.61 16.11 0.70
N LEU A 16 -15.36 15.66 1.93
CA LEU A 16 -14.43 16.30 2.85
C LEU A 16 -12.97 16.20 2.35
N ILE A 17 -12.55 15.06 1.83
CA ILE A 17 -11.23 14.90 1.23
C ILE A 17 -11.05 15.83 0.04
N ALA A 18 -12.02 15.87 -0.87
CA ALA A 18 -11.99 16.79 -2.01
C ALA A 18 -11.83 18.26 -1.57
N ARG A 19 -12.44 18.61 -0.46
CA ARG A 19 -12.42 20.01 0.06
C ARG A 19 -11.15 20.36 0.84
N PHE A 20 -10.58 19.42 1.60
CA PHE A 20 -9.54 19.73 2.58
C PHE A 20 -8.22 18.99 2.39
N ALA A 21 -8.20 17.89 1.66
CA ALA A 21 -7.04 17.00 1.55
C ALA A 21 -6.56 16.78 0.10
N SER A 22 -7.20 17.39 -0.90
CA SER A 22 -6.82 17.25 -2.30
C SER A 22 -5.41 17.78 -2.57
N ASP A 23 -4.75 17.25 -3.59
CA ASP A 23 -3.42 17.70 -4.05
C ASP A 23 -3.41 19.17 -4.48
N ASN A 24 -4.52 19.72 -4.91
CA ASN A 24 -4.65 21.16 -5.15
C ASN A 24 -4.38 22.01 -3.90
N LEU A 25 -4.63 21.46 -2.70
CA LEU A 25 -4.47 22.17 -1.42
C LEU A 25 -3.22 21.75 -0.66
N ILE A 26 -2.92 20.46 -0.65
CA ILE A 26 -1.89 19.84 0.20
C ILE A 26 -0.75 19.25 -0.63
N GLY A 27 -1.03 18.68 -1.79
CA GLY A 27 -0.05 17.95 -2.60
C GLY A 27 1.13 18.81 -3.03
N ARG A 28 0.88 20.09 -3.38
CA ARG A 28 1.96 21.04 -3.70
C ARG A 28 2.93 21.21 -2.54
N LYS A 29 2.46 21.21 -1.29
CA LYS A 29 3.28 21.34 -0.09
C LYS A 29 3.99 20.02 0.25
N LEU A 30 3.41 18.89 -0.11
CA LEU A 30 4.06 17.58 -0.01
C LEU A 30 5.23 17.49 -0.99
N LYS A 31 5.01 17.83 -2.26
CA LYS A 31 6.06 17.85 -3.31
C LYS A 31 7.24 18.73 -2.96
N THR A 32 6.99 19.94 -2.44
CA THR A 32 8.06 20.88 -2.06
C THR A 32 8.79 20.48 -0.77
N GLY A 33 8.39 19.40 -0.12
CA GLY A 33 8.92 18.98 1.18
C GLY A 33 8.53 19.90 2.35
N GLU A 34 7.73 20.93 2.10
CA GLU A 34 7.30 21.88 3.13
C GLU A 34 6.48 21.20 4.23
N LEU A 35 5.56 20.30 3.85
CA LEU A 35 4.80 19.51 4.82
C LEU A 35 5.67 18.46 5.52
N ARG A 36 6.63 17.85 4.82
CA ARG A 36 7.55 16.85 5.41
C ARG A 36 8.35 17.45 6.57
N LYS A 37 8.73 18.73 6.48
CA LYS A 37 9.47 19.45 7.53
C LYS A 37 8.59 19.93 8.68
N LYS A 38 7.28 20.14 8.45
CA LYS A 38 6.36 20.75 9.41
C LYS A 38 5.43 19.75 10.11
N MET A 39 5.24 18.55 9.56
CA MET A 39 4.35 17.56 10.16
C MET A 39 5.05 16.75 11.26
N VAL A 40 5.09 17.31 12.45
CA VAL A 40 5.43 16.54 13.65
C VAL A 40 4.14 15.86 14.12
N GLU A 41 4.04 14.56 13.93
CA GLU A 41 2.96 13.77 14.53
C GLU A 41 3.17 13.62 16.03
N PRO A 42 2.09 13.63 16.83
CA PRO A 42 2.22 13.31 18.26
C PRO A 42 2.75 11.87 18.41
N ALA A 43 3.43 11.60 19.52
CA ALA A 43 3.88 10.25 19.81
C ALA A 43 2.70 9.28 19.79
N TRP A 44 2.81 8.24 18.98
CA TRP A 44 1.79 7.20 18.92
C TRP A 44 1.79 6.39 20.21
N LYS A 45 0.61 6.22 20.80
CA LYS A 45 0.43 5.38 21.99
C LYS A 45 0.01 3.98 21.52
N CYS A 46 0.86 3.00 21.77
CA CYS A 46 0.51 1.60 21.54
C CYS A 46 -0.67 1.22 22.45
N PRO A 47 -1.77 0.70 21.90
CA PRO A 47 -2.84 0.17 22.74
C PRO A 47 -2.36 -0.98 23.63
N ASP A 48 -2.89 -1.10 24.84
CA ASP A 48 -2.47 -2.10 25.84
C ASP A 48 -2.63 -3.55 25.40
N CYS A 49 -3.46 -3.79 24.36
CA CYS A 49 -3.63 -5.12 23.78
C CYS A 49 -2.50 -5.53 22.81
N PHE A 50 -1.55 -4.63 22.52
CA PHE A 50 -0.40 -4.88 21.65
C PHE A 50 0.92 -4.59 22.34
N LEU A 51 1.95 -5.31 21.88
CA LEU A 51 3.36 -4.98 22.13
C LEU A 51 3.97 -4.45 20.84
N MET A 52 4.62 -3.29 20.90
CA MET A 52 5.38 -2.71 19.80
C MET A 52 6.87 -2.82 20.07
N GLN A 53 7.59 -3.54 19.24
CA GLN A 53 9.04 -3.64 19.26
C GLN A 53 9.63 -2.84 18.10
N LYS A 54 10.54 -1.91 18.41
CA LYS A 54 11.31 -1.19 17.39
C LYS A 54 12.58 -1.95 17.06
N ILE A 55 12.86 -2.08 15.78
CA ILE A 55 14.02 -2.79 15.24
C ILE A 55 14.78 -1.80 14.37
N LYS A 56 16.04 -1.58 14.71
CA LYS A 56 16.91 -0.66 13.94
C LYS A 56 17.74 -1.48 12.96
N MET A 57 17.53 -1.21 11.68
CA MET A 57 18.37 -1.71 10.61
C MET A 57 19.48 -0.71 10.28
N PRO A 58 20.51 -1.08 9.50
CA PRO A 58 21.61 -0.15 9.16
C PRO A 58 21.14 1.12 8.44
N GLN A 59 20.10 1.04 7.59
CA GLN A 59 19.65 2.12 6.72
C GLN A 59 18.26 2.64 7.05
N PHE A 60 17.41 1.87 7.74
CA PHE A 60 16.01 2.18 8.02
C PHE A 60 15.57 1.59 9.38
N GLU A 61 14.33 1.87 9.77
CA GLU A 61 13.75 1.32 11.00
C GLU A 61 12.52 0.47 10.69
N MET A 62 12.27 -0.51 11.56
CA MET A 62 11.09 -1.38 11.50
C MET A 62 10.37 -1.39 12.83
N GLU A 63 9.07 -1.64 12.81
CA GLU A 63 8.23 -1.81 13.98
C GLU A 63 7.46 -3.13 13.90
N LEU A 64 7.68 -4.03 14.84
CA LEU A 64 6.94 -5.28 14.96
C LEU A 64 5.84 -5.12 16.00
N LEU A 65 4.59 -5.19 15.55
CA LEU A 65 3.40 -5.19 16.40
C LEU A 65 2.95 -6.63 16.64
N THR A 66 2.82 -7.02 17.90
CA THR A 66 2.36 -8.35 18.30
C THR A 66 1.15 -8.24 19.24
N SER A 67 0.12 -9.05 19.02
CA SER A 67 -1.03 -9.13 19.92
C SER A 67 -0.63 -9.73 21.27
N MET A 68 -1.04 -9.08 22.36
CA MET A 68 -0.77 -9.57 23.73
C MET A 68 -1.83 -10.56 24.22
N GLN A 69 -3.01 -10.59 23.60
CA GLN A 69 -4.13 -11.42 24.07
C GLN A 69 -4.16 -12.79 23.39
N ASN A 70 -4.02 -12.83 22.06
CA ASN A 70 -4.10 -14.06 21.28
C ASN A 70 -3.07 -14.00 20.14
N PRO A 71 -1.77 -14.11 20.42
CA PRO A 71 -0.75 -14.04 19.36
C PRO A 71 -0.86 -15.26 18.43
N ARG A 72 -0.88 -15.01 17.11
CA ARG A 72 -0.75 -16.02 16.08
C ARG A 72 0.70 -16.06 15.60
N GLU A 73 1.28 -17.26 15.62
CA GLU A 73 2.67 -17.49 15.20
C GLU A 73 2.77 -18.19 13.83
N ASP A 74 1.62 -18.60 13.28
CA ASP A 74 1.56 -19.32 12.00
C ASP A 74 1.73 -18.41 10.80
N LYS A 75 1.53 -17.10 10.95
CA LYS A 75 1.68 -16.11 9.88
C LYS A 75 2.15 -14.75 10.42
N VAL A 76 2.71 -13.94 9.52
CA VAL A 76 3.11 -12.55 9.74
C VAL A 76 2.75 -11.70 8.52
N VAL A 77 2.37 -10.45 8.73
CA VAL A 77 2.20 -9.46 7.66
C VAL A 77 3.44 -8.57 7.60
N LEU A 78 4.07 -8.47 6.43
CA LEU A 78 5.03 -7.41 6.10
C LEU A 78 4.25 -6.25 5.49
N GLN A 79 4.10 -5.17 6.24
CA GLN A 79 3.36 -3.97 5.84
C GLN A 79 4.28 -2.93 5.22
N LEU A 80 3.97 -2.49 4.01
CA LEU A 80 4.66 -1.46 3.24
C LEU A 80 3.75 -0.24 3.11
N HIS A 81 4.19 0.90 3.66
CA HIS A 81 3.36 2.11 3.68
C HIS A 81 3.29 2.80 2.32
N GLY A 82 2.19 3.52 2.07
CA GLY A 82 2.06 4.42 0.94
C GLY A 82 2.75 5.78 1.16
N GLY A 83 2.46 6.74 0.30
CA GLY A 83 3.03 8.09 0.38
C GLY A 83 3.85 8.47 -0.85
N GLY A 84 3.60 7.82 -2.00
CA GLY A 84 4.21 8.17 -3.29
C GLY A 84 5.73 8.02 -3.31
N TYR A 85 6.30 7.15 -2.51
CA TYR A 85 7.74 6.95 -2.31
C TYR A 85 8.51 8.18 -1.78
N ILE A 86 7.80 9.27 -1.43
CA ILE A 86 8.38 10.49 -0.86
C ILE A 86 7.93 10.76 0.57
N GLY A 87 6.82 10.17 0.99
CA GLY A 87 6.31 10.27 2.36
C GLY A 87 6.86 9.17 3.24
N LYS A 88 7.29 9.53 4.46
CA LYS A 88 7.72 8.57 5.49
C LYS A 88 6.54 7.88 6.17
N MET A 89 6.82 6.81 6.91
CA MET A 89 5.85 6.11 7.73
C MET A 89 5.19 7.06 8.75
N ARG A 90 3.87 6.93 8.91
CA ARG A 90 3.04 7.78 9.78
C ARG A 90 2.27 6.93 10.79
N ASN A 91 1.72 7.60 11.83
CA ASN A 91 0.91 6.93 12.87
C ASN A 91 -0.30 6.15 12.30
N ALA A 92 -0.84 6.59 11.16
CA ALA A 92 -1.90 5.86 10.46
C ALA A 92 -1.50 4.40 10.13
N TYR A 93 -0.23 4.16 9.79
CA TYR A 93 0.27 2.81 9.47
C TYR A 93 0.41 1.93 10.70
N ARG A 94 0.69 2.52 11.88
CA ARG A 94 0.63 1.80 13.16
C ARG A 94 -0.80 1.37 13.49
N THR A 95 -1.79 2.22 13.16
CA THR A 95 -3.21 1.85 13.26
C THR A 95 -3.58 0.77 12.25
N PHE A 96 -3.05 0.83 11.03
CA PHE A 96 -3.23 -0.25 10.04
C PHE A 96 -2.63 -1.57 10.53
N ALA A 97 -1.44 -1.53 11.15
CA ALA A 97 -0.85 -2.73 11.75
C ALA A 97 -1.79 -3.36 12.80
N GLY A 98 -2.41 -2.52 13.65
CA GLY A 98 -3.45 -2.99 14.59
C GLY A 98 -4.65 -3.63 13.88
N LEU A 99 -5.16 -3.01 12.80
CA LEU A 99 -6.28 -3.56 12.03
C LEU A 99 -5.92 -4.89 11.34
N TYR A 100 -4.72 -5.00 10.73
CA TYR A 100 -4.25 -6.28 10.20
C TYR A 100 -4.21 -7.35 11.27
N SER A 101 -3.69 -7.02 12.46
CA SER A 101 -3.64 -7.95 13.58
C SER A 101 -5.04 -8.36 14.04
N GLU A 102 -5.98 -7.41 14.17
CA GLU A 102 -7.36 -7.69 14.59
C GLU A 102 -8.09 -8.57 13.58
N VAL A 103 -8.12 -8.19 12.28
CA VAL A 103 -8.82 -8.99 11.26
C VAL A 103 -8.12 -10.32 11.00
N GLY A 104 -6.81 -10.39 11.20
CA GLY A 104 -5.98 -11.60 11.13
C GLY A 104 -5.99 -12.42 12.42
N ARG A 105 -6.83 -12.08 13.41
CA ARG A 105 -7.01 -12.80 14.68
C ARG A 105 -5.72 -12.95 15.49
N GLY A 106 -4.97 -11.86 15.63
CA GLY A 106 -3.75 -11.81 16.43
C GLY A 106 -2.45 -12.05 15.65
N ILE A 107 -2.50 -11.96 14.32
CA ILE A 107 -1.31 -12.04 13.48
C ILE A 107 -0.35 -10.90 13.80
N SER A 108 0.96 -11.18 13.84
CA SER A 108 1.98 -10.16 13.99
C SER A 108 2.14 -9.35 12.70
N VAL A 109 2.50 -8.06 12.83
CA VAL A 109 2.68 -7.16 11.70
C VAL A 109 4.03 -6.45 11.81
N LEU A 110 4.90 -6.66 10.82
CA LEU A 110 6.14 -5.92 10.66
C LEU A 110 5.90 -4.76 9.70
N THR A 111 6.02 -3.53 10.19
CA THR A 111 5.94 -2.31 9.38
C THR A 111 7.34 -1.73 9.22
N ILE A 112 7.71 -1.32 8.01
CA ILE A 112 9.02 -0.73 7.73
C ILE A 112 8.89 0.75 7.37
N ASP A 113 9.78 1.60 7.89
CA ASP A 113 9.97 3.00 7.47
C ASP A 113 11.12 3.05 6.46
N TYR A 114 10.83 2.55 5.25
CA TYR A 114 11.83 2.44 4.19
C TYR A 114 12.32 3.82 3.72
N ARG A 115 13.52 3.86 3.16
CA ARG A 115 14.13 5.06 2.59
C ARG A 115 13.29 5.61 1.45
N VAL A 116 13.10 6.93 1.42
CA VAL A 116 12.21 7.62 0.46
C VAL A 116 12.95 8.67 -0.33
N ALA A 117 12.42 8.96 -1.52
CA ALA A 117 12.90 10.02 -2.39
C ALA A 117 12.50 11.42 -1.83
N PRO A 118 13.16 12.49 -2.27
CA PRO A 118 14.25 12.52 -3.25
C PRO A 118 15.62 12.15 -2.67
N GLU A 119 15.77 12.05 -1.34
CA GLU A 119 17.04 11.74 -0.68
C GLU A 119 17.55 10.34 -1.04
N HIS A 120 16.60 9.41 -1.27
CA HIS A 120 16.89 8.02 -1.62
C HIS A 120 15.93 7.55 -2.73
N PRO A 121 16.24 7.84 -4.00
CA PRO A 121 15.46 7.36 -5.13
C PRO A 121 15.57 5.84 -5.29
N PHE A 122 14.90 5.28 -6.28
CA PHE A 122 15.07 3.89 -6.69
C PHE A 122 16.56 3.52 -6.84
N PRO A 123 17.01 2.38 -6.30
CA PRO A 123 16.22 1.25 -5.75
C PRO A 123 16.09 1.21 -4.22
N ALA A 124 16.39 2.28 -3.48
CA ALA A 124 16.54 2.25 -2.03
C ALA A 124 15.34 1.63 -1.28
N ALA A 125 14.10 2.01 -1.62
CA ALA A 125 12.90 1.45 -0.98
C ALA A 125 12.75 -0.07 -1.24
N LEU A 126 13.11 -0.53 -2.44
CA LEU A 126 13.08 -1.96 -2.77
C LEU A 126 14.15 -2.74 -1.99
N GLU A 127 15.36 -2.20 -1.91
CA GLU A 127 16.45 -2.81 -1.13
C GLU A 127 16.06 -2.99 0.34
N ASP A 128 15.51 -1.94 0.97
CA ASP A 128 15.04 -1.99 2.35
C ASP A 128 13.92 -3.02 2.53
N THR A 129 13.03 -3.14 1.54
CA THR A 129 11.93 -4.10 1.58
C THR A 129 12.42 -5.55 1.44
N VAL A 130 13.41 -5.78 0.59
CA VAL A 130 14.08 -7.09 0.46
C VAL A 130 14.78 -7.45 1.77
N GLU A 131 15.52 -6.51 2.37
CA GLU A 131 16.20 -6.74 3.65
C GLU A 131 15.21 -7.06 4.78
N ALA A 132 14.06 -6.38 4.82
CA ALA A 132 13.00 -6.67 5.80
C ALA A 132 12.37 -8.06 5.59
N TYR A 133 12.16 -8.47 4.35
CA TYR A 133 11.69 -9.82 4.03
C TYR A 133 12.70 -10.90 4.48
N GLU A 134 13.97 -10.69 4.18
CA GLU A 134 15.07 -11.59 4.59
C GLU A 134 15.23 -11.63 6.13
N TRP A 135 15.01 -10.49 6.79
CA TRP A 135 14.99 -10.43 8.25
C TRP A 135 13.90 -11.33 8.84
N LEU A 136 12.67 -11.32 8.28
CA LEU A 136 11.61 -12.24 8.72
C LEU A 136 12.02 -13.69 8.55
N LEU A 137 12.66 -14.06 7.43
CA LEU A 137 13.19 -15.42 7.23
C LEU A 137 14.26 -15.76 8.27
N SER A 138 15.15 -14.83 8.59
CA SER A 138 16.19 -15.01 9.61
C SER A 138 15.63 -15.18 11.03
N CYS A 139 14.43 -14.60 11.30
CA CYS A 139 13.69 -14.80 12.54
C CYS A 139 12.95 -16.16 12.60
N GLY A 140 13.05 -16.98 11.56
CA GLY A 140 12.47 -18.32 11.51
C GLY A 140 11.11 -18.41 10.83
N PHE A 141 10.55 -17.30 10.33
CA PHE A 141 9.35 -17.37 9.49
C PHE A 141 9.67 -18.03 8.15
N LYS A 142 8.78 -18.87 7.67
CA LYS A 142 8.86 -19.46 6.34
C LYS A 142 8.13 -18.59 5.32
N PRO A 143 8.50 -18.64 4.02
CA PRO A 143 7.79 -17.91 2.97
C PRO A 143 6.27 -18.11 2.99
N GLU A 144 5.83 -19.35 3.29
CA GLU A 144 4.42 -19.75 3.37
C GLU A 144 3.67 -19.11 4.57
N GLN A 145 4.41 -18.46 5.46
CA GLN A 145 3.87 -17.77 6.63
C GLN A 145 3.84 -16.24 6.43
N ILE A 146 4.50 -15.71 5.40
CA ILE A 146 4.61 -14.27 5.17
C ILE A 146 3.56 -13.82 4.16
N ILE A 147 2.77 -12.81 4.54
CA ILE A 147 1.89 -12.08 3.65
C ILE A 147 2.47 -10.67 3.49
N VAL A 148 2.65 -10.22 2.25
CA VAL A 148 3.08 -8.84 1.99
C VAL A 148 1.85 -7.99 1.73
N ALA A 149 1.74 -6.86 2.41
CA ALA A 149 0.61 -5.96 2.28
C ALA A 149 1.08 -4.52 2.11
N GLY A 150 0.46 -3.77 1.20
CA GLY A 150 0.78 -2.37 1.01
C GLY A 150 -0.33 -1.58 0.36
N ASP A 151 -0.28 -0.27 0.52
CA ASP A 151 -1.22 0.67 -0.08
C ASP A 151 -0.49 1.67 -0.99
N SER A 152 -1.14 2.13 -2.06
CA SER A 152 -0.57 3.15 -2.95
C SER A 152 0.84 2.75 -3.46
N ALA A 153 1.86 3.58 -3.23
CA ALA A 153 3.26 3.27 -3.51
C ALA A 153 3.72 1.98 -2.80
N GLY A 154 3.29 1.75 -1.54
CA GLY A 154 3.58 0.50 -0.82
C GLY A 154 2.94 -0.73 -1.47
N GLY A 155 1.78 -0.56 -2.12
CA GLY A 155 1.14 -1.60 -2.95
C GLY A 155 1.95 -1.94 -4.20
N GLY A 156 2.48 -0.93 -4.88
CA GLY A 156 3.44 -1.10 -5.98
C GLY A 156 4.72 -1.78 -5.51
N LEU A 157 5.26 -1.35 -4.37
CA LEU A 157 6.47 -1.91 -3.77
C LEU A 157 6.30 -3.40 -3.37
N ALA A 158 5.10 -3.79 -2.90
CA ALA A 158 4.79 -5.19 -2.59
C ALA A 158 4.85 -6.08 -3.84
N LEU A 159 4.37 -5.58 -4.97
CA LEU A 159 4.48 -6.27 -6.27
C LEU A 159 5.93 -6.31 -6.75
N ALA A 160 6.66 -5.19 -6.64
CA ALA A 160 8.07 -5.10 -7.01
C ALA A 160 8.95 -6.06 -6.18
N LEU A 161 8.68 -6.20 -4.87
CA LEU A 161 9.34 -7.20 -4.03
C LEU A 161 9.14 -8.62 -4.60
N CYS A 162 7.90 -9.00 -4.93
CA CYS A 162 7.63 -10.34 -5.48
C CYS A 162 8.35 -10.56 -6.82
N MET A 163 8.43 -9.54 -7.68
CA MET A 163 9.20 -9.62 -8.93
C MET A 163 10.68 -9.83 -8.65
N TYR A 164 11.24 -9.01 -7.75
CA TYR A 164 12.64 -9.13 -7.36
C TYR A 164 12.96 -10.52 -6.81
N LEU A 165 12.15 -11.02 -5.87
CA LEU A 165 12.36 -12.35 -5.29
C LEU A 165 12.32 -13.44 -6.35
N LYS A 166 11.35 -13.40 -7.27
CA LYS A 166 11.22 -14.33 -8.38
C LYS A 166 12.43 -14.32 -9.29
N ASP A 167 12.85 -13.14 -9.74
CA ASP A 167 13.96 -12.97 -10.68
C ASP A 167 15.31 -13.40 -10.09
N HIS A 168 15.42 -13.39 -8.74
CA HIS A 168 16.60 -13.87 -8.02
C HIS A 168 16.46 -15.31 -7.50
N GLY A 169 15.44 -16.07 -7.93
CA GLY A 169 15.24 -17.46 -7.53
C GLY A 169 14.95 -17.63 -6.04
N LYS A 170 14.46 -16.57 -5.36
CA LYS A 170 14.09 -16.60 -3.95
C LYS A 170 12.63 -17.04 -3.79
N ALA A 171 12.30 -17.64 -2.65
CA ALA A 171 10.94 -18.06 -2.35
C ALA A 171 10.02 -16.85 -2.15
N LEU A 172 8.82 -16.92 -2.76
CA LEU A 172 7.81 -15.88 -2.69
C LEU A 172 6.97 -15.99 -1.39
N PRO A 173 6.39 -14.88 -0.91
CA PRO A 173 5.42 -14.90 0.20
C PRO A 173 4.17 -15.71 -0.17
N CYS A 174 3.37 -16.11 0.82
CA CYS A 174 2.17 -16.92 0.58
C CYS A 174 0.96 -16.12 0.07
N GLY A 175 1.01 -14.80 0.13
CA GLY A 175 -0.07 -13.94 -0.32
C GLY A 175 0.37 -12.48 -0.43
N LEU A 176 -0.36 -11.72 -1.26
CA LEU A 176 -0.14 -10.30 -1.45
C LEU A 176 -1.46 -9.54 -1.34
N ILE A 177 -1.47 -8.47 -0.55
CA ILE A 177 -2.60 -7.55 -0.39
C ILE A 177 -2.17 -6.17 -0.90
N ALA A 178 -2.85 -5.65 -1.92
CA ALA A 178 -2.58 -4.34 -2.49
C ALA A 178 -3.84 -3.47 -2.42
N MET A 179 -3.78 -2.36 -1.68
CA MET A 179 -4.85 -1.38 -1.56
C MET A 179 -4.53 -0.18 -2.44
N SER A 180 -5.33 0.06 -3.48
CA SER A 180 -5.12 1.17 -4.43
C SER A 180 -3.66 1.24 -4.92
N PRO A 181 -3.04 0.14 -5.37
CA PRO A 181 -1.61 0.11 -5.66
C PRO A 181 -1.26 1.06 -6.81
N TRP A 182 -0.15 1.81 -6.66
CA TRP A 182 0.44 2.59 -7.74
C TRP A 182 1.46 1.73 -8.49
N THR A 183 1.11 1.31 -9.70
CA THR A 183 1.84 0.28 -10.45
C THR A 183 2.30 0.71 -11.83
N ASP A 184 1.94 1.92 -12.23
CA ASP A 184 2.33 2.54 -13.49
C ASP A 184 2.77 4.00 -13.27
N LEU A 185 4.07 4.20 -13.11
CA LEU A 185 4.65 5.54 -12.90
C LEU A 185 4.75 6.35 -14.19
N THR A 186 4.39 5.74 -15.34
CA THR A 186 4.25 6.45 -16.63
C THR A 186 2.91 7.16 -16.75
N ALA A 187 1.94 6.83 -15.86
CA ALA A 187 0.57 7.33 -15.87
C ALA A 187 -0.15 7.09 -17.22
N SER A 188 0.05 5.91 -17.81
CA SER A 188 -0.48 5.57 -19.15
C SER A 188 -1.91 5.01 -19.13
N GLY A 189 -2.45 4.70 -17.94
CA GLY A 189 -3.77 4.10 -17.79
C GLY A 189 -4.92 5.07 -18.08
N GLU A 190 -6.02 4.57 -18.62
CA GLU A 190 -7.18 5.40 -19.01
C GLU A 190 -7.82 6.17 -17.87
N SER A 191 -7.76 5.65 -16.63
CA SER A 191 -8.37 6.30 -15.48
C SER A 191 -7.66 7.58 -15.05
N TYR A 192 -6.43 7.81 -15.48
CA TYR A 192 -5.72 9.09 -15.27
C TYR A 192 -6.43 10.27 -15.97
N ASP A 193 -7.18 9.99 -17.03
CA ASP A 193 -8.00 10.97 -17.73
C ASP A 193 -9.49 10.84 -17.39
N THR A 194 -10.05 9.64 -17.38
CA THR A 194 -11.50 9.45 -17.17
C THR A 194 -11.96 9.75 -15.74
N ASN A 195 -11.06 9.61 -14.74
CA ASN A 195 -11.32 9.96 -13.35
C ASN A 195 -10.67 11.28 -12.92
N TYR A 196 -10.06 12.04 -13.84
CA TYR A 196 -9.35 13.28 -13.54
C TYR A 196 -10.19 14.29 -12.74
N GLU A 197 -11.47 14.45 -13.06
CA GLU A 197 -12.38 15.35 -12.34
C GLU A 197 -13.05 14.69 -11.12
N ARG A 198 -13.01 13.35 -11.04
CA ARG A 198 -13.72 12.57 -10.01
C ARG A 198 -12.85 12.25 -8.81
N ASP A 199 -11.55 12.07 -9.02
CA ASP A 199 -10.63 11.72 -7.93
C ASP A 199 -10.52 12.89 -6.93
N PRO A 200 -10.99 12.69 -5.69
CA PRO A 200 -11.02 13.78 -4.71
C PRO A 200 -9.64 14.12 -4.15
N LEU A 201 -8.65 13.23 -4.34
CA LEU A 201 -7.30 13.41 -3.81
C LEU A 201 -6.33 13.90 -4.90
N PHE A 202 -6.23 13.20 -6.01
CA PHE A 202 -5.24 13.45 -7.06
C PHE A 202 -5.78 14.23 -8.27
N GLY A 203 -7.09 14.36 -8.37
CA GLY A 203 -7.75 14.97 -9.51
C GLY A 203 -7.60 16.49 -9.61
N ASN A 204 -8.03 17.02 -10.75
CA ASN A 204 -8.06 18.44 -11.07
C ASN A 204 -6.70 19.16 -11.07
N THR A 205 -5.58 18.42 -11.10
CA THR A 205 -4.24 18.97 -11.24
C THR A 205 -3.29 17.96 -11.88
N ARG A 206 -2.45 18.41 -12.81
CA ARG A 206 -1.32 17.62 -13.34
C ARG A 206 -0.06 17.78 -12.49
N ASP A 207 -0.12 18.57 -11.44
CA ASP A 207 0.94 18.73 -10.44
C ASP A 207 0.74 17.81 -9.21
N SER A 208 -0.02 16.74 -9.39
CA SER A 208 -0.33 15.74 -8.38
C SER A 208 0.88 14.86 -8.05
N LEU A 209 0.84 14.28 -6.85
CA LEU A 209 1.84 13.32 -6.35
C LEU A 209 2.08 12.14 -7.31
N ILE A 210 1.02 11.66 -7.98
CA ILE A 210 1.11 10.54 -8.94
C ILE A 210 1.85 10.89 -10.25
N TYR A 211 2.25 12.14 -10.45
CA TYR A 211 3.13 12.56 -11.55
C TYR A 211 4.55 12.90 -11.06
N ASN A 212 4.84 12.68 -9.77
CA ASN A 212 6.17 12.95 -9.21
C ASN A 212 7.17 11.87 -9.66
N LYS A 213 8.33 12.30 -10.13
CA LYS A 213 9.40 11.44 -10.64
C LYS A 213 10.62 11.32 -9.72
N ASP A 214 10.56 11.91 -8.53
CA ASP A 214 11.68 11.88 -7.59
C ASP A 214 12.12 10.45 -7.23
N TYR A 215 11.16 9.51 -7.16
CA TYR A 215 11.47 8.10 -6.90
C TYR A 215 12.16 7.41 -8.08
N VAL A 216 11.74 7.72 -9.30
CA VAL A 216 12.30 7.11 -10.52
C VAL A 216 13.77 7.52 -10.69
N GLY A 217 14.10 8.79 -10.40
CA GLY A 217 15.44 9.33 -10.62
C GLY A 217 15.84 9.22 -12.10
N ASP A 218 17.02 8.65 -12.34
CA ASP A 218 17.56 8.44 -13.70
C ASP A 218 17.17 7.08 -14.30
N ALA A 219 16.33 6.29 -13.63
CA ALA A 219 15.93 4.96 -14.10
C ALA A 219 14.81 5.03 -15.14
N ASP A 220 14.60 3.93 -15.87
CA ASP A 220 13.48 3.78 -16.79
C ASP A 220 12.17 3.61 -16.01
N GLU A 221 11.19 4.49 -16.27
CA GLU A 221 9.86 4.43 -15.64
C GLU A 221 9.13 3.12 -15.91
N THR A 222 9.43 2.43 -17.01
CA THR A 222 8.85 1.13 -17.36
C THR A 222 9.56 -0.06 -16.70
N ASN A 223 10.62 0.19 -15.93
CA ASN A 223 11.28 -0.87 -15.17
C ASN A 223 10.27 -1.57 -14.24
N PRO A 224 10.11 -2.90 -14.32
CA PRO A 224 9.14 -3.65 -13.51
C PRO A 224 9.29 -3.49 -12.00
N TYR A 225 10.46 -3.12 -11.52
CA TYR A 225 10.70 -2.84 -10.10
C TYR A 225 10.26 -1.43 -9.68
N ILE A 226 9.98 -0.54 -10.65
CA ILE A 226 9.44 0.80 -10.46
C ILE A 226 7.94 0.80 -10.78
N SER A 227 7.60 0.28 -11.96
CA SER A 227 6.22 0.15 -12.47
C SER A 227 5.86 -1.32 -12.67
N PRO A 228 5.39 -2.01 -11.63
CA PRO A 228 5.11 -3.44 -11.67
C PRO A 228 4.11 -3.87 -12.75
N LEU A 229 3.28 -2.98 -13.25
CA LEU A 229 2.38 -3.24 -14.38
C LEU A 229 3.12 -3.83 -15.58
N PHE A 230 4.37 -3.41 -15.83
CA PHE A 230 5.15 -3.88 -16.99
C PHE A 230 5.83 -5.24 -16.77
N GLY A 231 5.85 -5.74 -15.52
CA GLY A 231 6.52 -7.00 -15.15
C GLY A 231 5.74 -8.27 -15.51
N ASP A 232 6.34 -9.41 -15.24
CA ASP A 232 5.75 -10.74 -15.41
C ASP A 232 5.30 -11.31 -14.06
N PHE A 233 3.99 -11.59 -13.93
CA PHE A 233 3.36 -12.12 -12.72
C PHE A 233 3.32 -13.65 -12.67
N THR A 234 3.85 -14.35 -13.66
CA THR A 234 3.85 -15.83 -13.66
C THR A 234 4.46 -16.36 -12.37
N GLY A 235 3.75 -17.26 -11.68
CA GLY A 235 4.20 -17.86 -10.43
C GLY A 235 3.99 -17.00 -9.18
N PHE A 236 3.37 -15.83 -9.27
CA PHE A 236 3.06 -15.00 -8.11
C PHE A 236 2.12 -15.70 -7.12
N PRO A 237 2.19 -15.34 -5.83
CA PRO A 237 1.23 -15.82 -4.84
C PRO A 237 -0.19 -15.32 -5.13
N PRO A 238 -1.22 -15.90 -4.49
CA PRO A 238 -2.55 -15.31 -4.51
C PRO A 238 -2.55 -13.84 -4.13
N MET A 239 -3.38 -13.03 -4.81
CA MET A 239 -3.46 -11.59 -4.59
C MET A 239 -4.88 -11.13 -4.24
N LEU A 240 -4.99 -10.24 -3.26
CA LEU A 240 -6.16 -9.40 -3.01
C LEU A 240 -5.82 -7.97 -3.44
N ILE A 241 -6.52 -7.45 -4.44
CA ILE A 241 -6.39 -6.06 -4.89
C ILE A 241 -7.71 -5.35 -4.60
N GLN A 242 -7.65 -4.21 -3.90
CA GLN A 242 -8.80 -3.37 -3.58
C GLN A 242 -8.57 -1.96 -4.09
N VAL A 243 -9.58 -1.36 -4.74
CA VAL A 243 -9.48 -0.02 -5.32
C VAL A 243 -10.84 0.69 -5.32
N GLY A 244 -10.85 2.00 -5.26
CA GLY A 244 -12.04 2.82 -5.41
C GLY A 244 -12.32 3.15 -6.89
N SER A 245 -13.60 3.20 -7.27
CA SER A 245 -13.97 3.50 -8.66
C SER A 245 -13.72 4.96 -9.08
N TYR A 246 -13.48 5.86 -8.12
CA TYR A 246 -13.21 7.28 -8.40
C TYR A 246 -11.71 7.61 -8.46
N GLU A 247 -10.84 6.60 -8.32
CA GLU A 247 -9.39 6.81 -8.32
C GLU A 247 -8.81 6.99 -9.72
N MET A 248 -7.87 7.91 -9.87
CA MET A 248 -7.02 7.97 -11.07
C MET A 248 -6.12 6.73 -11.19
N LEU A 249 -5.85 6.02 -10.09
CA LEU A 249 -5.13 4.75 -10.07
C LEU A 249 -6.04 3.51 -10.27
N LEU A 250 -7.29 3.68 -10.73
CA LEU A 250 -8.18 2.55 -10.99
C LEU A 250 -7.60 1.62 -12.06
N SER A 251 -7.09 2.15 -13.16
CA SER A 251 -6.49 1.37 -14.24
C SER A 251 -5.23 0.64 -13.82
N ASP A 252 -4.44 1.16 -12.88
CA ASP A 252 -3.31 0.47 -12.29
C ASP A 252 -3.74 -0.88 -11.69
N SER A 253 -4.78 -0.83 -10.87
CA SER A 253 -5.32 -2.02 -10.19
C SER A 253 -5.98 -3.00 -11.15
N THR A 254 -6.79 -2.49 -12.09
CA THR A 254 -7.52 -3.36 -13.05
C THR A 254 -6.58 -4.01 -14.04
N SER A 255 -5.60 -3.29 -14.56
CA SER A 255 -4.61 -3.80 -15.53
C SER A 255 -3.69 -4.85 -14.92
N VAL A 256 -3.19 -4.61 -13.69
CA VAL A 256 -2.41 -5.62 -12.95
C VAL A 256 -3.25 -6.87 -12.69
N ALA A 257 -4.50 -6.72 -12.23
CA ALA A 257 -5.37 -7.85 -11.96
C ALA A 257 -5.67 -8.66 -13.22
N GLU A 258 -5.93 -8.01 -14.33
CA GLU A 258 -6.19 -8.67 -15.61
C GLU A 258 -4.95 -9.42 -16.13
N LYS A 259 -3.79 -8.73 -16.14
CA LYS A 259 -2.52 -9.31 -16.59
C LYS A 259 -2.12 -10.52 -15.74
N ALA A 260 -2.19 -10.39 -14.42
CA ALA A 260 -1.85 -11.48 -13.51
C ALA A 260 -2.79 -12.70 -13.66
N LYS A 261 -4.10 -12.47 -13.83
CA LYS A 261 -5.06 -13.55 -14.12
C LYS A 261 -4.73 -14.26 -15.44
N LYS A 262 -4.39 -13.53 -16.50
CA LYS A 262 -3.96 -14.11 -17.79
C LYS A 262 -2.69 -14.96 -17.65
N GLN A 263 -1.87 -14.64 -16.66
CA GLN A 263 -0.64 -15.38 -16.34
C GLN A 263 -0.84 -16.49 -15.28
N GLY A 264 -2.09 -16.84 -14.97
CA GLY A 264 -2.44 -17.97 -14.13
C GLY A 264 -2.46 -17.68 -12.62
N VAL A 265 -2.31 -16.41 -12.20
CA VAL A 265 -2.35 -16.02 -10.79
C VAL A 265 -3.77 -15.98 -10.26
N LYS A 266 -3.99 -16.43 -9.03
CA LYS A 266 -5.26 -16.29 -8.32
C LYS A 266 -5.41 -14.84 -7.83
N VAL A 267 -6.22 -14.03 -8.52
CA VAL A 267 -6.45 -12.63 -8.16
C VAL A 267 -7.90 -12.39 -7.80
N ARG A 268 -8.13 -11.86 -6.60
CA ARG A 268 -9.37 -11.21 -6.21
C ARG A 268 -9.21 -9.70 -6.38
N LEU A 269 -9.91 -9.13 -7.35
CA LEU A 269 -10.05 -7.69 -7.53
C LEU A 269 -11.40 -7.25 -6.94
N SER A 270 -11.39 -6.30 -6.03
CA SER A 270 -12.57 -5.67 -5.42
C SER A 270 -12.57 -4.18 -5.72
N ILE A 271 -13.47 -3.75 -6.63
CA ILE A 271 -13.69 -2.35 -6.96
C ILE A 271 -14.84 -1.83 -6.10
N TYR A 272 -14.59 -0.77 -5.32
CA TYR A 272 -15.56 -0.16 -4.41
C TYR A 272 -16.15 1.10 -5.05
N GLU A 273 -17.44 1.03 -5.39
CA GLU A 273 -18.15 2.10 -6.10
C GLU A 273 -18.16 3.40 -5.31
N GLY A 274 -17.77 4.51 -5.97
CA GLY A 274 -17.71 5.86 -5.42
C GLY A 274 -16.62 6.08 -4.37
N MET A 275 -15.73 5.11 -4.17
CA MET A 275 -14.63 5.22 -3.23
C MET A 275 -13.40 5.88 -3.88
N PHE A 276 -12.58 6.43 -3.01
CA PHE A 276 -11.39 7.24 -3.30
C PHE A 276 -10.11 6.49 -2.89
N HIS A 277 -8.98 7.06 -3.22
CA HIS A 277 -7.66 6.47 -3.02
C HIS A 277 -7.41 6.11 -1.56
N VAL A 278 -7.06 4.84 -1.34
CA VAL A 278 -6.81 4.23 -0.02
C VAL A 278 -7.95 4.52 0.97
N PHE A 279 -9.20 4.38 0.53
CA PHE A 279 -10.39 4.61 1.36
C PHE A 279 -10.40 3.73 2.62
N GLN A 280 -9.61 2.67 2.66
CA GLN A 280 -9.39 1.80 3.82
C GLN A 280 -8.80 2.58 5.00
N MET A 281 -8.14 3.73 4.78
CA MET A 281 -7.67 4.64 5.83
C MET A 281 -8.80 5.28 6.65
N ALA A 282 -10.02 5.28 6.16
CA ALA A 282 -11.18 5.63 6.97
C ALA A 282 -11.49 4.56 8.05
N MET A 283 -10.72 3.47 8.06
CA MET A 283 -10.79 2.40 9.06
C MET A 283 -12.22 1.89 9.24
N LEU A 284 -12.79 1.99 10.43
CA LEU A 284 -14.13 1.52 10.71
C LEU A 284 -15.21 2.63 10.64
N MET A 285 -14.87 3.82 10.14
CA MET A 285 -15.80 4.96 10.10
C MET A 285 -16.85 4.86 9.00
N MET A 286 -16.61 4.08 7.94
CA MET A 286 -17.57 3.91 6.85
C MET A 286 -17.77 2.44 6.46
N PRO A 287 -18.96 2.07 5.95
CA PRO A 287 -19.31 0.68 5.60
C PRO A 287 -18.38 0.06 4.55
N GLU A 288 -17.93 0.84 3.57
CA GLU A 288 -17.03 0.38 2.49
C GLU A 288 -15.69 -0.07 3.06
N SER A 289 -15.10 0.74 3.93
CA SER A 289 -13.83 0.40 4.58
C SER A 289 -13.97 -0.81 5.50
N LYS A 290 -15.08 -0.93 6.26
CA LYS A 290 -15.36 -2.14 7.06
C LYS A 290 -15.42 -3.40 6.20
N ARG A 291 -16.09 -3.32 5.02
CA ARG A 291 -16.16 -4.46 4.10
C ARG A 291 -14.78 -4.80 3.53
N ALA A 292 -13.98 -3.79 3.18
CA ALA A 292 -12.63 -3.99 2.68
C ALA A 292 -11.74 -4.69 3.72
N TRP A 293 -11.77 -4.25 4.97
CA TRP A 293 -11.04 -4.91 6.07
C TRP A 293 -11.56 -6.32 6.36
N ALA A 294 -12.88 -6.56 6.25
CA ALA A 294 -13.42 -7.92 6.36
C ALA A 294 -12.94 -8.85 5.22
N GLU A 295 -12.72 -8.33 4.02
CA GLU A 295 -12.10 -9.10 2.93
C GLU A 295 -10.64 -9.42 3.20
N VAL A 296 -9.89 -8.47 3.77
CA VAL A 296 -8.50 -8.69 4.22
C VAL A 296 -8.46 -9.84 5.24
N GLY A 297 -9.34 -9.81 6.27
CA GLY A 297 -9.39 -10.87 7.27
C GLY A 297 -9.78 -12.25 6.72
N LYS A 298 -10.48 -12.32 5.58
CA LYS A 298 -10.78 -13.60 4.90
C LYS A 298 -9.63 -14.07 4.03
N PHE A 299 -8.76 -13.16 3.61
CA PHE A 299 -7.60 -13.47 2.78
C PHE A 299 -6.42 -13.97 3.62
N ILE A 300 -6.20 -13.39 4.81
CA ILE A 300 -5.20 -13.80 5.80
C ILE A 300 -5.54 -15.19 6.39
#